data_03990df7214883d2de897b9a9f2da5df
#
_entry.id   03990df7214883d2de897b9a9f2da5df
#
_cell.length_a   1.000
_cell.length_b   1.000
_cell.length_c   1.000
_cell.angle_alpha   90.00
_cell.angle_beta   90.00
_cell.angle_gamma   90.00
#
_symmetry.space_group_name_H-M   'P 1'
#
loop_
_entity.id
_entity.type
_entity.pdbx_description
1 polymer ?
#
loop_
_entity_poly.entity_id
_entity_poly.type
_entity_poly.pdbx_seq_one_letter_code
_entity_poly.pdbx_strand_id
1 'polypeptide(L)'
;METKYLTQTDLPLAAEIIRRGGLVGIPTETVYGLGANGLDAEAVSHIFAAKGRPQDNPLILHIADVSWLERYCKDIPLTAYKLADAYWPGPMTMILRRKDIVPDAVTAGLDTVGMRCPAHPLCRAIIDAAGVPVAAPSGNTSGRPSPTTAQHMLEDMDGKIDAIVDGGPCSVGVESTIIDLTDTPARLLRPGGITLEQLEAVLGEVAVDPAVTRLMGAGEQPKAPGMKYRHYAPKAPVTVVTGDPQKSAEYIASHAAPEDGIICFDEFLPLFTRRSETRPVMDLGPAGDKEEQARHIFDALRSFDHTSVPAIWAQCPDATGIGLAIANRLNKAAGFHIIRV
;
A
#
# COMPACT_ATOMS: atom_id res chain seq x y z
N MET A 1 -20.09 -8.29 15.68
CA MET A 1 -19.32 -9.48 15.27
C MET A 1 -18.02 -9.46 16.07
N GLU A 2 -17.50 -10.60 16.52
CA GLU A 2 -16.17 -10.67 17.14
C GLU A 2 -15.15 -11.05 16.06
N THR A 3 -14.10 -10.26 15.89
CA THR A 3 -13.04 -10.56 14.93
C THR A 3 -12.07 -11.58 15.55
N LYS A 4 -11.89 -12.72 14.90
CA LYS A 4 -10.97 -13.77 15.37
C LYS A 4 -9.53 -13.37 15.08
N TYR A 5 -8.63 -13.55 16.06
CA TYR A 5 -7.20 -13.40 15.87
C TYR A 5 -6.58 -14.79 15.61
N LEU A 6 -6.10 -15.00 14.39
CA LEU A 6 -5.59 -16.29 13.92
C LEU A 6 -4.07 -16.26 13.78
N THR A 7 -3.47 -17.43 13.84
CA THR A 7 -2.04 -17.64 13.66
C THR A 7 -1.77 -18.55 12.46
N GLN A 8 -0.52 -18.87 12.21
CA GLN A 8 -0.12 -19.79 11.12
C GLN A 8 -0.82 -21.16 11.22
N THR A 9 -1.14 -21.64 12.41
CA THR A 9 -1.81 -22.93 12.60
C THR A 9 -3.28 -22.94 12.16
N ASP A 10 -3.88 -21.76 12.06
CA ASP A 10 -5.29 -21.57 11.71
C ASP A 10 -5.53 -21.33 10.22
N LEU A 11 -4.50 -21.56 9.38
CA LEU A 11 -4.57 -21.39 7.93
C LEU A 11 -5.82 -22.05 7.31
N PRO A 12 -6.20 -23.30 7.63
CA PRO A 12 -7.40 -23.91 7.05
C PRO A 12 -8.68 -23.12 7.36
N LEU A 13 -8.77 -22.54 8.57
CA LEU A 13 -9.93 -21.72 8.96
C LEU A 13 -9.97 -20.41 8.17
N ALA A 14 -8.83 -19.73 8.01
CA ALA A 14 -8.75 -18.51 7.21
C ALA A 14 -9.18 -18.76 5.76
N ALA A 15 -8.68 -19.83 5.14
CA ALA A 15 -9.06 -20.23 3.78
C ALA A 15 -10.55 -20.56 3.64
N GLU A 16 -11.12 -21.24 4.64
CA GLU A 16 -12.54 -21.58 4.68
C GLU A 16 -13.42 -20.32 4.80
N ILE A 17 -13.04 -19.37 5.65
CA ILE A 17 -13.75 -18.09 5.78
C ILE A 17 -13.79 -17.37 4.42
N ILE A 18 -12.65 -17.25 3.72
CA ILE A 18 -12.58 -16.63 2.38
C ILE A 18 -13.48 -17.38 1.39
N ARG A 19 -13.40 -18.71 1.38
CA ARG A 19 -14.18 -19.54 0.44
C ARG A 19 -15.68 -19.36 0.61
N ARG A 20 -16.15 -19.12 1.83
CA ARG A 20 -17.56 -18.89 2.17
C ARG A 20 -18.01 -17.44 2.01
N GLY A 21 -17.17 -16.54 1.48
CA GLY A 21 -17.51 -15.13 1.27
C GLY A 21 -17.26 -14.22 2.47
N GLY A 22 -16.59 -14.72 3.52
CA GLY A 22 -16.16 -13.92 4.67
C GLY A 22 -14.92 -13.07 4.38
N LEU A 23 -14.60 -12.19 5.32
CA LEU A 23 -13.49 -11.24 5.26
C LEU A 23 -12.35 -11.64 6.17
N VAL A 24 -11.13 -11.70 5.65
CA VAL A 24 -9.93 -12.05 6.41
C VAL A 24 -8.83 -11.01 6.21
N GLY A 25 -8.30 -10.45 7.30
CA GLY A 25 -7.04 -9.71 7.29
C GLY A 25 -5.89 -10.66 6.99
N ILE A 26 -5.19 -10.47 5.89
CA ILE A 26 -4.09 -11.33 5.43
C ILE A 26 -2.75 -10.62 5.48
N PRO A 27 -1.68 -11.27 6.00
CA PRO A 27 -0.34 -10.71 6.00
C PRO A 27 0.25 -10.74 4.58
N THR A 28 0.93 -9.68 4.17
CA THR A 28 1.78 -9.67 2.97
C THR A 28 3.13 -9.06 3.29
N GLU A 29 4.09 -9.19 2.39
CA GLU A 29 5.40 -8.53 2.52
C GLU A 29 5.30 -7.00 2.43
N THR A 30 4.24 -6.48 1.81
CA THR A 30 4.03 -5.03 1.57
C THR A 30 3.27 -4.36 2.70
N VAL A 31 1.98 -4.64 2.80
CA VAL A 31 1.06 -4.19 3.85
C VAL A 31 0.03 -5.29 4.10
N TYR A 32 -0.62 -5.29 5.26
CA TYR A 32 -1.75 -6.19 5.48
C TYR A 32 -2.89 -5.86 4.54
N GLY A 33 -3.46 -6.89 3.92
CA GLY A 33 -4.60 -6.80 3.02
C GLY A 33 -5.92 -7.22 3.69
N LEU A 34 -7.03 -6.62 3.26
CA LEU A 34 -8.36 -7.12 3.60
C LEU A 34 -8.85 -8.04 2.48
N GLY A 35 -8.76 -9.35 2.70
CA GLY A 35 -9.02 -10.38 1.72
C GLY A 35 -10.45 -10.90 1.70
N ALA A 36 -10.99 -11.09 0.50
CA ALA A 36 -12.24 -11.82 0.23
C ALA A 36 -12.10 -12.66 -1.04
N ASN A 37 -13.06 -13.60 -1.26
CA ASN A 37 -13.15 -14.35 -2.48
C ASN A 37 -13.33 -13.40 -3.69
N GLY A 38 -12.31 -13.31 -4.55
CA GLY A 38 -12.29 -12.40 -5.69
C GLY A 38 -13.26 -12.78 -6.83
N LEU A 39 -13.87 -13.96 -6.79
CA LEU A 39 -14.87 -14.40 -7.77
C LEU A 39 -16.31 -14.23 -7.27
N ASP A 40 -16.48 -13.80 -6.03
CA ASP A 40 -17.77 -13.57 -5.38
C ASP A 40 -18.02 -12.06 -5.25
N ALA A 41 -18.91 -11.52 -6.07
CA ALA A 41 -19.23 -10.09 -6.09
C ALA A 41 -19.82 -9.59 -4.75
N GLU A 42 -20.55 -10.43 -4.02
CA GLU A 42 -21.12 -10.10 -2.71
C GLU A 42 -20.01 -10.02 -1.67
N ALA A 43 -19.10 -11.01 -1.61
CA ALA A 43 -17.93 -10.99 -0.73
C ALA A 43 -17.04 -9.77 -1.00
N VAL A 44 -16.82 -9.43 -2.27
CA VAL A 44 -16.08 -8.22 -2.66
C VAL A 44 -16.79 -6.94 -2.18
N SER A 45 -18.12 -6.89 -2.24
CA SER A 45 -18.88 -5.73 -1.75
C SER A 45 -18.71 -5.49 -0.25
N HIS A 46 -18.55 -6.55 0.53
CA HIS A 46 -18.29 -6.47 1.97
C HIS A 46 -16.93 -5.80 2.28
N ILE A 47 -15.91 -5.94 1.41
CA ILE A 47 -14.63 -5.19 1.55
C ILE A 47 -14.89 -3.68 1.54
N PHE A 48 -15.68 -3.20 0.57
CA PHE A 48 -16.00 -1.77 0.48
C PHE A 48 -16.77 -1.27 1.70
N ALA A 49 -17.74 -2.06 2.16
CA ALA A 49 -18.54 -1.74 3.35
C ALA A 49 -17.68 -1.68 4.62
N ALA A 50 -16.84 -2.70 4.90
CA ALA A 50 -15.98 -2.76 6.08
C ALA A 50 -14.98 -1.60 6.15
N LYS A 51 -14.46 -1.16 4.99
CA LYS A 51 -13.47 -0.08 4.89
C LYS A 51 -14.10 1.32 4.82
N GLY A 52 -15.38 1.46 4.50
CA GLY A 52 -15.97 2.72 4.04
C GLY A 52 -15.34 3.23 2.74
N ARG A 53 -14.99 2.32 1.81
CA ARG A 53 -14.30 2.62 0.56
C ARG A 53 -15.27 2.88 -0.59
N PRO A 54 -15.02 3.89 -1.45
CA PRO A 54 -15.78 4.07 -2.68
C PRO A 54 -15.62 2.89 -3.65
N GLN A 55 -16.73 2.46 -4.28
CA GLN A 55 -16.76 1.30 -5.18
C GLN A 55 -16.17 1.57 -6.58
N ASP A 56 -15.93 2.84 -6.93
CA ASP A 56 -15.30 3.26 -8.19
C ASP A 56 -13.76 3.06 -8.23
N ASN A 57 -13.20 2.46 -7.17
CA ASN A 57 -11.77 2.26 -7.00
C ASN A 57 -11.45 0.76 -7.07
N PRO A 58 -10.87 0.25 -8.17
CA PRO A 58 -10.67 -1.18 -8.40
C PRO A 58 -9.81 -1.84 -7.32
N LEU A 59 -9.89 -3.16 -7.24
CA LEU A 59 -9.12 -4.00 -6.33
C LEU A 59 -8.08 -4.81 -7.09
N ILE A 60 -7.11 -5.37 -6.34
CA ILE A 60 -6.08 -6.27 -6.86
C ILE A 60 -6.46 -7.70 -6.49
N LEU A 61 -6.42 -8.62 -7.45
CA LEU A 61 -6.53 -10.05 -7.23
C LEU A 61 -5.15 -10.65 -6.88
N HIS A 62 -5.08 -11.29 -5.73
CA HIS A 62 -3.89 -12.00 -5.29
C HIS A 62 -4.02 -13.49 -5.65
N ILE A 63 -2.97 -14.04 -6.23
CA ILE A 63 -2.88 -15.44 -6.69
C ILE A 63 -1.74 -16.15 -5.98
N ALA A 64 -1.86 -17.47 -5.85
CA ALA A 64 -0.83 -18.29 -5.18
C ALA A 64 0.38 -18.54 -6.08
N ASP A 65 0.18 -18.59 -7.40
CA ASP A 65 1.20 -18.95 -8.38
C ASP A 65 0.93 -18.27 -9.74
N VAL A 66 2.01 -18.05 -10.51
CA VAL A 66 1.94 -17.40 -11.83
C VAL A 66 1.04 -18.16 -12.82
N SER A 67 0.95 -19.48 -12.71
CA SER A 67 0.08 -20.32 -13.57
C SER A 67 -1.41 -19.96 -13.46
N TRP A 68 -1.80 -19.24 -12.41
CA TRP A 68 -3.18 -18.78 -12.24
C TRP A 68 -3.54 -17.60 -13.15
N LEU A 69 -2.55 -16.89 -13.72
CA LEU A 69 -2.82 -15.75 -14.60
C LEU A 69 -3.78 -16.10 -15.73
N GLU A 70 -3.54 -17.23 -16.40
CA GLU A 70 -4.36 -17.66 -17.53
C GLU A 70 -5.80 -18.04 -17.15
N ARG A 71 -6.08 -18.25 -15.87
CA ARG A 71 -7.44 -18.51 -15.39
C ARG A 71 -8.29 -17.23 -15.41
N TYR A 72 -7.70 -16.08 -15.15
CA TYR A 72 -8.40 -14.81 -14.90
C TYR A 72 -8.10 -13.71 -15.91
N CYS A 73 -7.00 -13.85 -16.68
CA CYS A 73 -6.57 -12.88 -17.67
C CYS A 73 -6.58 -13.48 -19.09
N LYS A 74 -6.74 -12.61 -20.08
CA LYS A 74 -6.64 -12.91 -21.52
C LYS A 74 -5.62 -11.98 -22.15
N ASP A 75 -5.15 -12.32 -23.37
CA ASP A 75 -4.20 -11.53 -24.15
C ASP A 75 -2.96 -11.11 -23.32
N ILE A 76 -2.45 -12.06 -22.52
CA ILE A 76 -1.33 -11.81 -21.60
C ILE A 76 -0.06 -11.61 -22.44
N PRO A 77 0.59 -10.40 -22.36
CA PRO A 77 1.81 -10.16 -23.15
C PRO A 77 3.00 -10.92 -22.58
N LEU A 78 3.98 -11.25 -23.41
CA LEU A 78 5.22 -11.90 -22.97
C LEU A 78 5.97 -11.11 -21.90
N THR A 79 5.84 -9.79 -21.90
CA THR A 79 6.42 -8.91 -20.87
C THR A 79 5.85 -9.20 -19.47
N ALA A 80 4.60 -9.67 -19.36
CA ALA A 80 4.04 -10.07 -18.07
C ALA A 80 4.77 -11.27 -17.47
N TYR A 81 5.11 -12.28 -18.30
CA TYR A 81 5.86 -13.44 -17.84
C TYR A 81 7.31 -13.09 -17.50
N LYS A 82 7.97 -12.20 -18.27
CA LYS A 82 9.31 -11.71 -17.93
C LYS A 82 9.33 -10.98 -16.58
N LEU A 83 8.33 -10.15 -16.32
CA LEU A 83 8.21 -9.46 -15.05
C LEU A 83 7.87 -10.43 -13.90
N ALA A 84 7.00 -11.42 -14.14
CA ALA A 84 6.69 -12.45 -13.15
C ALA A 84 7.94 -13.28 -12.80
N ASP A 85 8.74 -13.67 -13.78
CA ASP A 85 10.00 -14.40 -13.56
C ASP A 85 11.02 -13.58 -12.74
N ALA A 86 11.09 -12.27 -12.98
CA ALA A 86 12.00 -11.38 -12.28
C ALA A 86 11.53 -11.00 -10.85
N TYR A 87 10.23 -10.82 -10.64
CA TYR A 87 9.72 -10.13 -9.44
C TYR A 87 8.55 -10.83 -8.74
N TRP A 88 8.08 -11.99 -9.17
CA TRP A 88 7.10 -12.81 -8.47
C TRP A 88 7.69 -14.14 -7.99
N PRO A 89 7.31 -14.53 -6.78
CA PRO A 89 6.45 -13.87 -5.78
C PRO A 89 7.09 -12.58 -5.26
N GLY A 90 6.30 -11.48 -5.20
CA GLY A 90 6.87 -10.20 -4.76
C GLY A 90 5.95 -8.99 -4.80
N PRO A 91 6.52 -7.80 -4.49
CA PRO A 91 5.77 -6.58 -4.28
C PRO A 91 5.43 -5.85 -5.59
N MET A 92 4.97 -6.60 -6.60
CA MET A 92 4.59 -6.07 -7.91
C MET A 92 3.19 -6.52 -8.32
N THR A 93 2.41 -5.60 -8.86
CA THR A 93 1.07 -5.82 -9.44
C THR A 93 1.11 -5.47 -10.93
N MET A 94 0.61 -6.34 -11.78
CA MET A 94 0.42 -6.10 -13.20
C MET A 94 -1.03 -5.86 -13.52
N ILE A 95 -1.35 -4.79 -14.26
CA ILE A 95 -2.67 -4.57 -14.84
C ILE A 95 -2.71 -5.30 -16.19
N LEU A 96 -3.68 -6.20 -16.31
CA LEU A 96 -3.87 -7.08 -17.47
C LEU A 96 -5.34 -7.07 -17.91
N ARG A 97 -5.63 -7.51 -19.14
CA ARG A 97 -7.00 -7.68 -19.59
C ARG A 97 -7.67 -8.84 -18.87
N ARG A 98 -8.82 -8.57 -18.23
CA ARG A 98 -9.58 -9.58 -17.50
C ARG A 98 -10.36 -10.53 -18.39
N LYS A 99 -10.62 -11.74 -17.92
CA LYS A 99 -11.68 -12.62 -18.42
C LYS A 99 -13.01 -12.31 -17.71
N ASP A 100 -14.12 -12.71 -18.32
CA ASP A 100 -15.48 -12.44 -17.83
C ASP A 100 -15.80 -13.11 -16.48
N ILE A 101 -15.00 -14.11 -16.06
CA ILE A 101 -15.11 -14.73 -14.75
C ILE A 101 -14.78 -13.77 -13.59
N VAL A 102 -14.01 -12.70 -13.85
CA VAL A 102 -13.68 -11.70 -12.85
C VAL A 102 -14.84 -10.70 -12.72
N PRO A 103 -15.48 -10.57 -11.55
CA PRO A 103 -16.64 -9.70 -11.36
C PRO A 103 -16.30 -8.20 -11.56
N ASP A 104 -17.27 -7.43 -12.06
CA ASP A 104 -17.18 -5.96 -12.17
C ASP A 104 -16.92 -5.28 -10.82
N ALA A 105 -17.39 -5.86 -9.73
CA ALA A 105 -17.12 -5.36 -8.37
C ALA A 105 -15.62 -5.29 -8.04
N VAL A 106 -14.79 -6.18 -8.62
CA VAL A 106 -13.32 -6.16 -8.45
C VAL A 106 -12.69 -5.06 -9.29
N THR A 107 -13.17 -4.86 -10.51
CA THR A 107 -12.54 -4.00 -11.51
C THR A 107 -13.14 -2.61 -11.61
N ALA A 108 -14.18 -2.32 -10.82
CA ALA A 108 -14.98 -1.08 -10.93
C ALA A 108 -15.53 -0.89 -12.37
N GLY A 109 -15.85 -1.99 -13.04
CA GLY A 109 -16.38 -2.02 -14.43
C GLY A 109 -15.33 -1.89 -15.53
N LEU A 110 -14.03 -1.84 -15.18
CA LEU A 110 -12.95 -1.81 -16.18
C LEU A 110 -12.81 -3.18 -16.87
N ASP A 111 -12.29 -3.19 -18.10
CA ASP A 111 -11.92 -4.41 -18.87
C ASP A 111 -10.56 -4.99 -18.46
N THR A 112 -9.95 -4.40 -17.43
CA THR A 112 -8.65 -4.76 -16.88
C THR A 112 -8.75 -5.15 -15.41
N VAL A 113 -7.78 -5.92 -14.92
CA VAL A 113 -7.65 -6.32 -13.52
C VAL A 113 -6.19 -6.27 -13.08
N GLY A 114 -5.97 -5.83 -11.84
CA GLY A 114 -4.66 -5.93 -11.19
C GLY A 114 -4.44 -7.34 -10.65
N MET A 115 -3.32 -7.97 -11.05
CA MET A 115 -2.91 -9.30 -10.60
C MET A 115 -1.61 -9.23 -9.83
N ARG A 116 -1.52 -9.96 -8.71
CA ARG A 116 -0.30 -10.03 -7.89
C ARG A 116 -0.10 -11.43 -7.30
N CYS A 117 1.16 -11.89 -7.30
CA CYS A 117 1.59 -13.05 -6.52
C CYS A 117 2.44 -12.55 -5.33
N PRO A 118 1.91 -12.49 -4.10
CA PRO A 118 2.64 -11.93 -2.94
C PRO A 118 3.79 -12.86 -2.50
N ALA A 119 4.87 -12.28 -1.95
CA ALA A 119 6.02 -13.07 -1.49
C ALA A 119 5.75 -13.76 -0.14
N HIS A 120 4.84 -13.24 0.69
CA HIS A 120 4.62 -13.76 2.03
C HIS A 120 4.09 -15.20 2.00
N PRO A 121 4.81 -16.19 2.57
CA PRO A 121 4.49 -17.61 2.41
C PRO A 121 3.12 -17.97 2.97
N LEU A 122 2.75 -17.41 4.15
CA LEU A 122 1.44 -17.65 4.76
C LEU A 122 0.30 -17.09 3.90
N CYS A 123 0.49 -15.93 3.28
CA CYS A 123 -0.50 -15.35 2.36
C CYS A 123 -0.76 -16.29 1.18
N ARG A 124 0.31 -16.75 0.50
CA ARG A 124 0.18 -17.68 -0.63
C ARG A 124 -0.46 -19.00 -0.23
N ALA A 125 -0.11 -19.53 0.94
CA ALA A 125 -0.69 -20.76 1.44
C ALA A 125 -2.21 -20.60 1.74
N ILE A 126 -2.65 -19.46 2.26
CA ILE A 126 -4.08 -19.16 2.44
C ILE A 126 -4.81 -19.08 1.09
N ILE A 127 -4.23 -18.40 0.11
CA ILE A 127 -4.81 -18.27 -1.24
C ILE A 127 -4.92 -19.64 -1.91
N ASP A 128 -3.86 -20.44 -1.83
CA ASP A 128 -3.82 -21.79 -2.40
C ASP A 128 -4.86 -22.72 -1.74
N ALA A 129 -4.93 -22.72 -0.40
CA ALA A 129 -5.90 -23.49 0.35
C ALA A 129 -7.36 -23.03 0.10
N ALA A 130 -7.58 -21.73 -0.13
CA ALA A 130 -8.90 -21.22 -0.52
C ALA A 130 -9.31 -21.68 -1.92
N GLY A 131 -8.35 -21.91 -2.83
CA GLY A 131 -8.58 -22.36 -4.21
C GLY A 131 -9.21 -21.30 -5.11
N VAL A 132 -9.25 -20.02 -4.65
CA VAL A 132 -9.81 -18.87 -5.37
C VAL A 132 -8.84 -17.69 -5.30
N PRO A 133 -8.83 -16.78 -6.29
CA PRO A 133 -8.04 -15.56 -6.19
C PRO A 133 -8.63 -14.67 -5.10
N VAL A 134 -7.78 -14.01 -4.32
CA VAL A 134 -8.21 -13.17 -3.20
C VAL A 134 -8.17 -11.71 -3.60
N ALA A 135 -9.32 -11.06 -3.67
CA ALA A 135 -9.39 -9.61 -3.80
C ALA A 135 -8.96 -8.96 -2.48
N ALA A 136 -7.88 -8.18 -2.51
CA ALA A 136 -7.36 -7.59 -1.29
C ALA A 136 -6.78 -6.18 -1.50
N PRO A 137 -7.49 -5.12 -1.13
CA PRO A 137 -6.90 -3.81 -0.87
C PRO A 137 -6.15 -3.83 0.47
N SER A 138 -5.37 -2.77 0.77
CA SER A 138 -4.81 -2.57 2.12
C SER A 138 -5.90 -2.63 3.20
N GLY A 139 -5.58 -3.16 4.37
CA GLY A 139 -6.57 -3.48 5.42
C GLY A 139 -6.98 -2.30 6.33
N ASN A 140 -6.64 -1.06 6.00
CA ASN A 140 -7.02 0.13 6.77
C ASN A 140 -8.45 0.59 6.47
N THR A 141 -9.06 1.32 7.40
CA THR A 141 -10.20 2.20 7.10
C THR A 141 -9.82 3.19 5.99
N SER A 142 -10.70 3.43 5.04
CA SER A 142 -10.41 4.23 3.84
C SER A 142 -9.81 5.60 4.20
N GLY A 143 -8.71 5.98 3.55
CA GLY A 143 -8.01 7.24 3.76
C GLY A 143 -6.91 7.22 4.82
N ARG A 144 -6.94 6.30 5.79
CA ARG A 144 -5.92 6.16 6.84
C ARG A 144 -4.62 5.51 6.32
N PRO A 145 -3.49 5.63 7.05
CA PRO A 145 -2.25 4.94 6.71
C PRO A 145 -2.43 3.42 6.66
N SER A 146 -1.76 2.75 5.72
CA SER A 146 -1.88 1.29 5.54
C SER A 146 -1.35 0.52 6.76
N PRO A 147 -1.95 -0.63 7.13
CA PRO A 147 -1.48 -1.45 8.24
C PRO A 147 -0.25 -2.27 7.83
N THR A 148 0.80 -2.25 8.64
CA THR A 148 2.04 -3.02 8.46
C THR A 148 2.21 -4.12 9.50
N THR A 149 1.29 -4.22 10.45
CA THR A 149 1.21 -5.29 11.47
C THR A 149 -0.23 -5.77 11.64
N ALA A 150 -0.42 -6.95 12.22
CA ALA A 150 -1.74 -7.45 12.59
C ALA A 150 -2.44 -6.53 13.61
N GLN A 151 -1.67 -5.89 14.49
CA GLN A 151 -2.22 -4.93 15.46
C GLN A 151 -2.80 -3.70 14.77
N HIS A 152 -2.11 -3.11 13.78
CA HIS A 152 -2.67 -2.02 12.98
C HIS A 152 -3.95 -2.41 12.24
N MET A 153 -4.01 -3.67 11.77
CA MET A 153 -5.21 -4.21 11.13
C MET A 153 -6.37 -4.31 12.13
N LEU A 154 -6.10 -4.77 13.35
CA LEU A 154 -7.06 -4.91 14.42
C LEU A 154 -7.66 -3.54 14.83
N GLU A 155 -6.81 -2.51 14.97
CA GLU A 155 -7.26 -1.13 15.27
C GLU A 155 -8.29 -0.59 14.28
N ASP A 156 -8.18 -0.96 13.01
CA ASP A 156 -9.08 -0.46 11.97
C ASP A 156 -10.29 -1.36 11.73
N MET A 157 -10.16 -2.68 11.92
CA MET A 157 -11.10 -3.69 11.43
C MET A 157 -11.74 -4.56 12.51
N ASP A 158 -11.38 -4.39 13.78
CA ASP A 158 -12.05 -5.13 14.87
C ASP A 158 -13.57 -4.92 14.86
N GLY A 159 -14.30 -6.01 15.02
CA GLY A 159 -15.76 -6.02 14.98
C GLY A 159 -16.40 -5.88 13.58
N LYS A 160 -15.59 -5.67 12.51
CA LYS A 160 -16.07 -5.45 11.14
C LYS A 160 -15.79 -6.61 10.20
N ILE A 161 -14.87 -7.52 10.55
CA ILE A 161 -14.41 -8.64 9.73
C ILE A 161 -14.36 -9.93 10.53
N ASP A 162 -14.32 -11.07 9.84
CA ASP A 162 -14.40 -12.39 10.48
C ASP A 162 -13.11 -12.79 11.20
N ALA A 163 -11.95 -12.48 10.60
CA ALA A 163 -10.66 -12.84 11.17
C ALA A 163 -9.50 -11.96 10.69
N ILE A 164 -8.40 -11.97 11.46
CA ILE A 164 -7.09 -11.44 11.09
C ILE A 164 -6.07 -12.55 11.30
N VAL A 165 -5.23 -12.81 10.31
CA VAL A 165 -4.12 -13.77 10.43
C VAL A 165 -2.84 -13.00 10.74
N ASP A 166 -2.23 -13.26 11.88
CA ASP A 166 -0.93 -12.69 12.22
C ASP A 166 0.19 -13.43 11.50
N GLY A 167 0.90 -12.74 10.64
CA GLY A 167 2.09 -13.19 9.92
C GLY A 167 3.35 -12.40 10.30
N GLY A 168 3.30 -11.59 11.35
CA GLY A 168 4.38 -10.67 11.74
C GLY A 168 4.37 -9.35 10.95
N PRO A 169 5.38 -8.51 11.18
CA PRO A 169 5.51 -7.21 10.51
C PRO A 169 5.84 -7.37 9.02
N CYS A 170 5.37 -6.42 8.21
CA CYS A 170 5.66 -6.39 6.78
C CYS A 170 7.14 -6.05 6.52
N SER A 171 7.80 -6.80 5.62
CA SER A 171 9.23 -6.61 5.34
C SER A 171 9.54 -5.48 4.35
N VAL A 172 8.56 -5.05 3.54
CA VAL A 172 8.71 -3.94 2.58
C VAL A 172 8.09 -2.65 3.11
N GLY A 173 6.91 -2.70 3.73
CA GLY A 173 6.27 -1.59 4.44
C GLY A 173 5.49 -0.62 3.57
N VAL A 174 5.65 -0.63 2.26
CA VAL A 174 4.85 0.15 1.30
C VAL A 174 4.13 -0.80 0.33
N GLU A 175 3.00 -0.37 -0.23
CA GLU A 175 2.21 -1.20 -1.16
C GLU A 175 2.99 -1.54 -2.43
N SER A 176 2.52 -2.58 -3.12
CA SER A 176 3.11 -3.07 -4.37
C SER A 176 3.22 -1.99 -5.44
N THR A 177 4.28 -2.05 -6.23
CA THR A 177 4.39 -1.32 -7.50
C THR A 177 3.29 -1.78 -8.44
N ILE A 178 2.63 -0.86 -9.14
CA ILE A 178 1.59 -1.19 -10.13
C ILE A 178 2.05 -0.72 -11.50
N ILE A 179 2.18 -1.69 -12.41
CA ILE A 179 2.55 -1.49 -13.82
C ILE A 179 1.38 -1.89 -14.73
N ASP A 180 0.98 -0.99 -15.62
CA ASP A 180 -0.03 -1.26 -16.65
C ASP A 180 0.65 -1.79 -17.91
N LEU A 181 0.34 -3.04 -18.25
CA LEU A 181 0.85 -3.73 -19.44
C LEU A 181 -0.12 -3.70 -20.62
N THR A 182 -1.23 -3.00 -20.49
CA THR A 182 -2.21 -2.81 -21.57
C THR A 182 -1.88 -1.60 -22.45
N ASP A 183 -0.98 -0.73 -22.00
CA ASP A 183 -0.43 0.41 -22.74
C ASP A 183 0.95 0.08 -23.35
N THR A 184 1.34 0.84 -24.38
CA THR A 184 2.67 0.78 -25.00
C THR A 184 3.21 2.20 -25.15
N PRO A 185 4.35 2.55 -24.50
CA PRO A 185 5.10 1.72 -23.54
C PRO A 185 4.30 1.40 -22.29
N ALA A 186 4.71 0.35 -21.55
CA ALA A 186 4.12 0.01 -20.25
C ALA A 186 4.17 1.21 -19.30
N ARG A 187 3.17 1.36 -18.43
CA ARG A 187 2.99 2.57 -17.62
C ARG A 187 3.01 2.27 -16.13
N LEU A 188 3.92 2.92 -15.39
CA LEU A 188 3.93 2.90 -13.92
C LEU A 188 2.76 3.74 -13.39
N LEU A 189 1.79 3.07 -12.75
CA LEU A 189 0.62 3.71 -12.16
C LEU A 189 0.81 4.06 -10.68
N ARG A 190 1.61 3.27 -9.97
CA ARG A 190 1.93 3.47 -8.55
C ARG A 190 3.33 2.95 -8.25
N PRO A 191 4.25 3.77 -7.73
CA PRO A 191 5.54 3.31 -7.25
C PRO A 191 5.37 2.49 -5.96
N GLY A 192 6.23 1.50 -5.74
CA GLY A 192 6.20 0.58 -4.61
C GLY A 192 7.52 -0.15 -4.43
N GLY A 193 7.47 -1.39 -3.92
CA GLY A 193 8.65 -2.16 -3.59
C GLY A 193 9.56 -2.54 -4.77
N ILE A 194 9.02 -2.59 -6.01
CA ILE A 194 9.86 -2.70 -7.23
C ILE A 194 10.00 -1.28 -7.80
N THR A 195 11.24 -0.86 -8.02
CA THR A 195 11.56 0.51 -8.44
C THR A 195 11.35 0.72 -9.94
N LEU A 196 11.28 1.98 -10.38
CA LEU A 196 11.17 2.31 -11.80
C LEU A 196 12.37 1.77 -12.57
N GLU A 197 13.57 1.94 -12.04
CA GLU A 197 14.83 1.48 -12.64
C GLU A 197 14.86 -0.06 -12.81
N GLN A 198 14.28 -0.79 -11.85
CA GLN A 198 14.15 -2.25 -11.94
C GLN A 198 13.14 -2.66 -13.02
N LEU A 199 12.04 -1.93 -13.18
CA LEU A 199 11.08 -2.18 -14.28
C LEU A 199 11.71 -1.88 -15.64
N GLU A 200 12.44 -0.76 -15.77
CA GLU A 200 13.15 -0.38 -17.00
C GLU A 200 14.23 -1.39 -17.38
N ALA A 201 14.90 -2.01 -16.41
CA ALA A 201 15.88 -3.07 -16.68
C ALA A 201 15.29 -4.31 -17.37
N VAL A 202 13.98 -4.59 -17.15
CA VAL A 202 13.30 -5.75 -17.77
C VAL A 202 12.54 -5.33 -19.04
N LEU A 203 11.92 -4.17 -19.05
CA LEU A 203 10.98 -3.73 -20.09
C LEU A 203 11.62 -2.76 -21.11
N GLY A 204 12.74 -2.11 -20.76
CA GLY A 204 13.27 -0.96 -21.48
C GLY A 204 12.54 0.31 -21.07
N GLU A 205 11.79 0.93 -21.96
CA GLU A 205 11.06 2.16 -21.67
C GLU A 205 9.80 1.89 -20.82
N VAL A 206 9.64 2.68 -19.75
CA VAL A 206 8.44 2.69 -18.89
C VAL A 206 7.95 4.12 -18.74
N ALA A 207 6.72 4.37 -19.16
CA ALA A 207 6.07 5.67 -18.93
C ALA A 207 5.65 5.79 -17.45
N VAL A 208 5.73 6.99 -16.88
CA VAL A 208 5.24 7.28 -15.54
C VAL A 208 3.92 8.02 -15.62
N ASP A 209 2.88 7.49 -14.94
CA ASP A 209 1.57 8.13 -14.93
C ASP A 209 1.62 9.45 -14.14
N PRO A 210 1.00 10.55 -14.65
CA PRO A 210 0.97 11.81 -13.93
C PRO A 210 0.40 11.72 -12.50
N ALA A 211 -0.51 10.78 -12.22
CA ALA A 211 -1.07 10.57 -10.88
C ALA A 211 -0.03 10.10 -9.84
N VAL A 212 1.18 9.73 -10.25
CA VAL A 212 2.31 9.46 -9.35
C VAL A 212 2.78 10.73 -8.63
N THR A 213 2.75 11.87 -9.34
CA THR A 213 3.32 13.15 -8.85
C THR A 213 2.30 14.27 -8.64
N ARG A 214 1.03 14.07 -9.06
CA ARG A 214 -0.05 15.04 -8.87
C ARG A 214 -1.35 14.35 -8.42
N LEU A 215 -2.31 15.12 -7.93
CA LEU A 215 -3.66 14.63 -7.74
C LEU A 215 -4.34 14.39 -9.09
N MET A 216 -5.16 13.34 -9.16
CA MET A 216 -6.04 13.12 -10.32
C MET A 216 -7.12 14.20 -10.39
N GLY A 217 -7.49 14.59 -11.60
CA GLY A 217 -8.55 15.56 -11.87
C GLY A 217 -9.95 15.00 -11.55
N ALA A 218 -10.90 15.90 -11.35
CA ALA A 218 -12.32 15.53 -11.22
C ALA A 218 -12.79 14.88 -12.53
N GLY A 219 -13.34 13.65 -12.44
CA GLY A 219 -13.82 12.89 -13.61
C GLY A 219 -12.82 11.90 -14.20
N GLU A 220 -11.56 11.91 -13.80
CA GLU A 220 -10.61 10.87 -14.19
C GLU A 220 -10.96 9.55 -13.45
N GLN A 221 -11.05 8.43 -14.20
CA GLN A 221 -11.30 7.11 -13.62
C GLN A 221 -9.97 6.43 -13.26
N PRO A 222 -9.77 5.98 -12.00
CA PRO A 222 -8.54 5.32 -11.61
C PRO A 222 -8.47 3.92 -12.23
N LYS A 223 -7.35 3.60 -12.87
CA LYS A 223 -7.04 2.24 -13.36
C LYS A 223 -6.55 1.31 -12.25
N ALA A 224 -6.15 1.86 -11.10
CA ALA A 224 -5.54 1.12 -9.99
C ALA A 224 -5.81 1.76 -8.63
N PRO A 225 -5.70 0.98 -7.52
CA PRO A 225 -5.85 1.51 -6.17
C PRO A 225 -4.82 2.60 -5.85
N GLY A 226 -5.24 3.63 -5.10
CA GLY A 226 -4.34 4.67 -4.59
C GLY A 226 -4.04 5.81 -5.56
N MET A 227 -4.72 5.88 -6.72
CA MET A 227 -4.52 6.95 -7.69
C MET A 227 -5.33 8.22 -7.39
N LYS A 228 -6.62 8.10 -7.05
CA LYS A 228 -7.61 9.19 -7.11
C LYS A 228 -7.77 9.96 -5.80
N TYR A 229 -7.92 9.29 -4.67
CA TYR A 229 -8.32 9.91 -3.41
C TYR A 229 -7.13 10.33 -2.56
N ARG A 230 -7.37 11.26 -1.58
CA ARG A 230 -6.42 11.49 -0.50
C ARG A 230 -6.27 10.17 0.29
N HIS A 231 -5.05 9.70 0.39
CA HIS A 231 -4.70 8.42 1.01
C HIS A 231 -3.63 8.62 2.08
N TYR A 232 -3.54 7.66 3.00
CA TYR A 232 -2.46 7.55 3.98
C TYR A 232 -2.43 8.70 5.00
N ALA A 233 -3.51 9.47 5.09
CA ALA A 233 -3.53 10.65 5.93
C ALA A 233 -3.82 10.28 7.39
N PRO A 234 -2.96 10.68 8.35
CA PRO A 234 -3.32 10.71 9.76
C PRO A 234 -4.36 11.80 10.02
N LYS A 235 -4.87 11.86 11.26
CA LYS A 235 -5.89 12.88 11.65
C LYS A 235 -5.34 14.29 11.52
N ALA A 236 -4.10 14.53 11.98
CA ALA A 236 -3.43 15.83 11.89
C ALA A 236 -2.95 16.10 10.44
N PRO A 237 -2.99 17.36 9.97
CA PRO A 237 -2.45 17.73 8.68
C PRO A 237 -0.93 17.51 8.61
N VAL A 238 -0.45 17.04 7.47
CA VAL A 238 0.99 16.78 7.22
C VAL A 238 1.55 17.84 6.29
N THR A 239 2.73 18.36 6.60
CA THR A 239 3.58 19.16 5.72
C THR A 239 4.85 18.38 5.42
N VAL A 240 5.13 18.14 4.14
CA VAL A 240 6.33 17.44 3.67
C VAL A 240 7.43 18.44 3.36
N VAL A 241 8.64 18.21 3.87
CA VAL A 241 9.82 18.99 3.54
C VAL A 241 10.82 18.09 2.83
N THR A 242 11.15 18.43 1.58
CA THR A 242 12.04 17.66 0.71
C THR A 242 13.24 18.50 0.25
N GLY A 243 14.36 17.85 0.00
CA GLY A 243 15.62 18.46 -0.41
C GLY A 243 16.78 17.79 0.31
N ASP A 244 17.84 18.56 0.55
CA ASP A 244 18.98 18.09 1.35
C ASP A 244 18.53 17.71 2.76
N PRO A 245 18.93 16.54 3.31
CA PRO A 245 18.47 16.08 4.62
C PRO A 245 18.79 17.06 5.76
N GLN A 246 19.96 17.68 5.77
CA GLN A 246 20.35 18.66 6.77
C GLN A 246 19.48 19.93 6.67
N LYS A 247 19.33 20.47 5.46
CA LYS A 247 18.53 21.67 5.24
C LYS A 247 17.05 21.45 5.56
N SER A 248 16.49 20.27 5.22
CA SER A 248 15.11 19.95 5.54
C SER A 248 14.88 19.85 7.06
N ALA A 249 15.80 19.25 7.81
CA ALA A 249 15.74 19.21 9.26
C ALA A 249 15.84 20.61 9.89
N GLU A 250 16.75 21.46 9.43
CA GLU A 250 16.92 22.85 9.90
C GLU A 250 15.67 23.68 9.58
N TYR A 251 15.09 23.51 8.39
CA TYR A 251 13.85 24.18 8.02
C TYR A 251 12.71 23.80 8.96
N ILE A 252 12.48 22.51 9.18
CA ILE A 252 11.47 22.01 10.13
C ILE A 252 11.72 22.58 11.52
N ALA A 253 12.96 22.54 12.00
CA ALA A 253 13.32 23.02 13.34
C ALA A 253 13.07 24.53 13.55
N SER A 254 13.06 25.32 12.46
CA SER A 254 12.82 26.76 12.52
C SER A 254 11.34 27.15 12.30
N HIS A 255 10.51 26.26 11.75
CA HIS A 255 9.12 26.57 11.39
C HIS A 255 8.07 25.78 12.18
N ALA A 256 8.41 24.58 12.67
CA ALA A 256 7.48 23.76 13.44
C ALA A 256 7.24 24.39 14.83
N ALA A 257 5.97 24.49 15.22
CA ALA A 257 5.56 24.92 16.54
C ALA A 257 5.98 23.88 17.60
N PRO A 258 6.15 24.26 18.88
CA PRO A 258 6.56 23.32 19.93
C PRO A 258 5.65 22.10 20.09
N GLU A 259 4.37 22.25 19.82
CA GLU A 259 3.34 21.20 19.90
C GLU A 259 3.19 20.33 18.66
N ASP A 260 3.83 20.70 17.53
CA ASP A 260 3.74 19.94 16.28
C ASP A 260 4.50 18.61 16.39
N GLY A 261 3.97 17.57 15.77
CA GLY A 261 4.63 16.29 15.59
C GLY A 261 5.69 16.32 14.49
N ILE A 262 6.73 15.52 14.64
CA ILE A 262 7.84 15.46 13.68
C ILE A 262 8.04 14.01 13.20
N ILE A 263 8.22 13.84 11.90
CA ILE A 263 8.80 12.63 11.30
C ILE A 263 10.15 13.04 10.73
N CYS A 264 11.24 12.43 11.20
CA CYS A 264 12.59 12.78 10.75
C CYS A 264 13.47 11.55 10.54
N PHE A 265 14.59 11.74 9.87
CA PHE A 265 15.63 10.72 9.80
C PHE A 265 16.40 10.64 11.11
N ASP A 266 16.96 9.47 11.42
CA ASP A 266 17.68 9.16 12.66
C ASP A 266 18.70 10.19 13.06
N GLU A 267 19.48 10.67 12.09
CA GLU A 267 20.56 11.62 12.31
C GLU A 267 20.08 12.93 12.94
N PHE A 268 18.79 13.26 12.74
CA PHE A 268 18.21 14.52 13.20
C PHE A 268 17.31 14.39 14.44
N LEU A 269 17.09 13.19 14.96
CA LEU A 269 16.36 12.97 16.22
C LEU A 269 16.82 13.89 17.35
N PRO A 270 18.15 14.06 17.61
CA PRO A 270 18.62 14.94 18.68
C PRO A 270 18.26 16.42 18.49
N LEU A 271 18.07 16.87 17.25
CA LEU A 271 17.69 18.26 16.95
C LEU A 271 16.28 18.58 17.47
N PHE A 272 15.37 17.61 17.41
CA PHE A 272 13.97 17.78 17.77
C PHE A 272 13.67 17.40 19.21
N THR A 273 14.29 16.36 19.75
CA THR A 273 14.07 15.88 21.12
C THR A 273 14.70 16.79 22.18
N ARG A 274 15.83 17.46 21.91
CA ARG A 274 16.47 18.41 22.85
C ARG A 274 15.65 19.67 23.11
N ARG A 275 14.73 20.02 22.20
CA ARG A 275 13.93 21.27 22.31
C ARG A 275 12.63 21.10 23.08
N SER A 276 12.12 19.90 23.21
CA SER A 276 10.90 19.57 23.95
C SER A 276 10.89 18.08 24.28
N GLU A 277 10.85 17.74 25.57
CA GLU A 277 10.71 16.35 26.03
C GLU A 277 9.32 15.77 25.77
N THR A 278 8.34 16.61 25.46
CA THR A 278 6.93 16.21 25.25
C THR A 278 6.51 16.20 23.79
N ARG A 279 7.35 16.71 22.89
CA ARG A 279 7.04 16.71 21.43
C ARG A 279 7.07 15.28 20.90
N PRO A 280 6.01 14.79 20.26
CA PRO A 280 6.05 13.52 19.55
C PRO A 280 6.99 13.60 18.33
N VAL A 281 8.06 12.81 18.34
CA VAL A 281 9.02 12.69 17.24
C VAL A 281 9.04 11.23 16.85
N MET A 282 8.75 10.94 15.57
CA MET A 282 8.76 9.59 15.01
C MET A 282 9.98 9.44 14.10
N ASP A 283 10.66 8.34 14.32
CA ASP A 283 11.80 7.92 13.53
C ASP A 283 11.36 7.34 12.20
N LEU A 284 11.97 7.79 11.11
CA LEU A 284 11.77 7.24 9.78
C LEU A 284 12.87 6.24 9.38
N GLY A 285 13.95 6.18 10.13
CA GLY A 285 15.19 5.45 9.81
C GLY A 285 16.29 6.36 9.28
N PRO A 286 17.50 5.82 9.03
CA PRO A 286 18.63 6.59 8.51
C PRO A 286 18.35 7.28 7.19
N ALA A 287 18.86 8.48 6.97
CA ALA A 287 18.67 9.23 5.72
C ALA A 287 19.17 8.46 4.47
N GLY A 288 20.16 7.60 4.64
CA GLY A 288 20.76 6.77 3.59
C GLY A 288 20.09 5.41 3.38
N ASP A 289 19.16 4.97 4.26
CA ASP A 289 18.49 3.66 4.17
C ASP A 289 16.99 3.81 3.85
N LYS A 290 16.70 3.88 2.55
CA LYS A 290 15.32 4.05 2.08
C LYS A 290 14.46 2.79 2.27
N GLU A 291 15.05 1.62 2.33
CA GLU A 291 14.34 0.38 2.66
C GLU A 291 13.84 0.40 4.09
N GLU A 292 14.65 0.87 5.04
CA GLU A 292 14.23 1.09 6.43
C GLU A 292 13.12 2.13 6.52
N GLN A 293 13.27 3.26 5.84
CA GLN A 293 12.26 4.31 5.79
C GLN A 293 10.93 3.81 5.22
N ALA A 294 10.96 2.95 4.20
CA ALA A 294 9.76 2.33 3.64
C ALA A 294 9.03 1.44 4.65
N ARG A 295 9.76 0.72 5.50
CA ARG A 295 9.18 -0.10 6.58
C ARG A 295 8.51 0.75 7.66
N HIS A 296 9.06 1.93 7.97
CA HIS A 296 8.61 2.76 9.09
C HIS A 296 7.52 3.78 8.74
N ILE A 297 7.40 4.19 7.48
CA ILE A 297 6.55 5.33 7.09
C ILE A 297 5.10 5.23 7.57
N PHE A 298 4.45 4.07 7.46
CA PHE A 298 3.06 3.94 7.86
C PHE A 298 2.90 3.83 9.38
N ASP A 299 3.85 3.19 10.07
CA ASP A 299 3.87 3.16 11.52
C ASP A 299 4.05 4.58 12.09
N ALA A 300 5.01 5.35 11.56
CA ALA A 300 5.21 6.74 11.95
C ALA A 300 3.96 7.60 11.75
N LEU A 301 3.29 7.49 10.59
CA LEU A 301 2.05 8.21 10.34
C LEU A 301 0.90 7.78 11.27
N ARG A 302 0.77 6.48 11.57
CA ARG A 302 -0.26 5.94 12.46
C ARG A 302 -0.06 6.36 13.91
N SER A 303 1.18 6.39 14.36
CA SER A 303 1.53 6.76 15.74
C SER A 303 0.99 8.13 16.14
N PHE A 304 0.88 9.07 15.20
CA PHE A 304 0.29 10.38 15.47
C PHE A 304 -1.22 10.35 15.70
N ASP A 305 -1.94 9.32 15.25
CA ASP A 305 -3.37 9.19 15.53
C ASP A 305 -3.68 8.91 17.01
N HIS A 306 -2.67 8.50 17.79
CA HIS A 306 -2.73 8.32 19.25
C HIS A 306 -2.25 9.54 20.03
N THR A 307 -1.94 10.64 19.34
CA THR A 307 -1.51 11.92 19.94
C THR A 307 -2.53 13.01 19.63
N SER A 308 -2.37 14.17 20.27
CA SER A 308 -3.18 15.37 20.03
C SER A 308 -2.41 16.49 19.32
N VAL A 309 -1.41 16.15 18.52
CA VAL A 309 -0.62 17.14 17.76
C VAL A 309 -1.52 17.89 16.77
N PRO A 310 -1.36 19.24 16.66
CA PRO A 310 -2.16 20.03 15.73
C PRO A 310 -1.71 19.90 14.27
N ALA A 311 -0.42 19.62 14.04
CA ALA A 311 0.18 19.43 12.72
C ALA A 311 1.37 18.46 12.77
N ILE A 312 1.77 17.91 11.62
CA ILE A 312 2.91 17.01 11.47
C ILE A 312 3.83 17.57 10.39
N TRP A 313 5.13 17.65 10.71
CA TRP A 313 6.17 17.98 9.75
C TRP A 313 6.97 16.71 9.43
N ALA A 314 7.17 16.41 8.16
CA ALA A 314 7.84 15.18 7.74
C ALA A 314 9.02 15.48 6.81
N GLN A 315 10.22 14.98 7.16
CA GLN A 315 11.30 14.86 6.18
C GLN A 315 10.95 13.81 5.13
N CYS A 316 11.38 14.07 3.89
CA CYS A 316 11.11 13.18 2.76
C CYS A 316 12.43 12.86 2.04
N PRO A 317 12.71 11.58 1.75
CA PRO A 317 13.89 11.21 0.96
C PRO A 317 13.78 11.73 -0.47
N ASP A 318 14.89 11.68 -1.20
CA ASP A 318 14.88 11.89 -2.64
C ASP A 318 14.07 10.79 -3.37
N ALA A 319 13.58 11.11 -4.56
CA ALA A 319 12.68 10.23 -5.32
C ALA A 319 13.42 9.20 -6.20
N THR A 320 14.61 8.72 -5.82
CA THR A 320 15.32 7.64 -6.51
C THR A 320 15.06 6.29 -5.85
N GLY A 321 15.02 5.23 -6.63
CA GLY A 321 14.75 3.88 -6.14
C GLY A 321 13.41 3.82 -5.39
N ILE A 322 13.38 3.12 -4.23
CA ILE A 322 12.17 3.01 -3.38
C ILE A 322 11.77 4.36 -2.75
N GLY A 323 12.67 5.36 -2.74
CA GLY A 323 12.38 6.72 -2.28
C GLY A 323 11.22 7.37 -3.04
N LEU A 324 11.01 7.02 -4.33
CA LEU A 324 9.86 7.46 -5.10
C LEU A 324 8.53 6.98 -4.47
N ALA A 325 8.50 5.74 -3.95
CA ALA A 325 7.32 5.21 -3.27
C ALA A 325 7.07 5.94 -1.94
N ILE A 326 8.11 6.16 -1.14
CA ILE A 326 8.01 6.88 0.14
C ILE A 326 7.50 8.31 -0.10
N ALA A 327 8.14 9.05 -1.03
CA ALA A 327 7.72 10.39 -1.40
C ALA A 327 6.26 10.44 -1.88
N ASN A 328 5.83 9.47 -2.71
CA ASN A 328 4.45 9.37 -3.16
C ASN A 328 3.47 9.20 -1.97
N ARG A 329 3.81 8.37 -0.96
CA ARG A 329 2.96 8.14 0.23
C ARG A 329 2.88 9.38 1.10
N LEU A 330 4.00 10.03 1.40
CA LEU A 330 4.06 11.27 2.18
C LEU A 330 3.29 12.40 1.47
N ASN A 331 3.51 12.58 0.18
CA ASN A 331 2.85 13.63 -0.61
C ASN A 331 1.32 13.44 -0.62
N LYS A 332 0.85 12.19 -0.75
CA LYS A 332 -0.60 11.90 -0.68
C LYS A 332 -1.17 12.08 0.71
N ALA A 333 -0.44 11.73 1.77
CA ALA A 333 -0.82 12.01 3.15
C ALA A 333 -0.94 13.51 3.42
N ALA A 334 -0.01 14.30 2.86
CA ALA A 334 0.02 15.75 2.97
C ALA A 334 -0.98 16.47 2.02
N GLY A 335 -1.69 15.74 1.14
CA GLY A 335 -2.49 16.39 0.10
C GLY A 335 -1.65 17.26 -0.83
N PHE A 336 -0.39 16.89 -1.05
CA PHE A 336 0.63 17.61 -1.85
C PHE A 336 1.04 18.97 -1.27
N HIS A 337 0.90 19.16 0.05
CA HIS A 337 1.51 20.30 0.74
C HIS A 337 3.00 20.01 0.96
N ILE A 338 3.83 20.47 0.01
CA ILE A 338 5.25 20.13 -0.09
C ILE A 338 6.08 21.42 -0.11
N ILE A 339 7.11 21.46 0.72
CA ILE A 339 8.12 22.52 0.78
C ILE A 339 9.44 21.95 0.27
N ARG A 340 10.11 22.66 -0.62
CA ARG A 340 11.43 22.28 -1.16
C ARG A 340 12.49 23.22 -0.63
N VAL A 341 13.60 22.67 -0.10
CA VAL A 341 14.71 23.41 0.50
C VAL A 341 16.06 23.02 -0.10
#